data_a68c6d83b453e46ecf2560e2c5929bcf
#
_entry.id   a68c6d83b453e46ecf2560e2c5929bcf
#
_cell.length_a   1.000
_cell.length_b   1.000
_cell.length_c   1.000
_cell.angle_alpha   90.00
_cell.angle_beta   90.00
_cell.angle_gamma   90.00
#
_symmetry.space_group_name_H-M   'P 1'
#
loop_
_entity.id
_entity.type
_entity.pdbx_description
1 polymer ?
#
loop_
_entity_poly.entity_id
_entity_poly.type
_entity_poly.pdbx_seq_one_letter_code
_entity_poly.pdbx_strand_id
1 'polypeptide(L)'
;SSLRKIEEWYIGDGWYSDGPNFAFDYYNSFVIHPMYIETLEIITEAGKHKKIGNMPGCNYHEAIKRAQRFGIILERLISPEGTLPVVGRSITYRTGSLQTLALLAWRHWLPKELPNGQVRSAMTAVIKRMFGDNHNFNEKGFLTLGFNGSQPDISDYYTNNGSLYMASLAFLPLGLPADAPFWTDAPLPWTSKKAWEGEDFPKDHSYH
;
A
#
# COMPACT_ATOMS: atom_id res chain seq x y z
N SER A 1 -17.34 -15.94 -10.22
CA SER A 1 -17.27 -15.35 -8.88
C SER A 1 -16.47 -14.05 -8.93
N SER A 2 -16.63 -13.18 -7.94
CA SER A 2 -15.89 -11.90 -7.84
C SER A 2 -14.37 -12.10 -7.86
N LEU A 3 -13.86 -13.14 -7.21
CA LEU A 3 -12.43 -13.46 -7.20
C LEU A 3 -11.87 -13.75 -8.60
N ARG A 4 -12.64 -14.47 -9.45
CA ARG A 4 -12.21 -14.67 -10.84
C ARG A 4 -12.13 -13.36 -11.62
N LYS A 5 -13.02 -12.43 -11.32
CA LYS A 5 -12.95 -11.09 -11.96
C LYS A 5 -11.71 -10.33 -11.56
N ILE A 6 -11.28 -10.41 -10.31
CA ILE A 6 -10.03 -9.79 -9.88
C ILE A 6 -8.84 -10.42 -10.63
N GLU A 7 -8.80 -11.75 -10.80
CA GLU A 7 -7.75 -12.40 -11.61
C GLU A 7 -7.79 -11.98 -13.09
N GLU A 8 -8.97 -11.89 -13.69
CA GLU A 8 -9.14 -11.41 -15.06
C GLU A 8 -8.67 -9.95 -15.24
N TRP A 9 -8.67 -9.16 -14.17
CA TRP A 9 -8.23 -7.77 -14.17
C TRP A 9 -6.77 -7.58 -13.79
N TYR A 10 -6.02 -8.66 -13.56
CA TYR A 10 -4.57 -8.57 -13.40
C TYR A 10 -3.94 -8.21 -14.74
N ILE A 11 -3.22 -7.09 -14.79
CA ILE A 11 -2.62 -6.57 -16.01
C ILE A 11 -1.10 -6.79 -16.08
N GLY A 12 -0.52 -7.40 -15.06
CA GLY A 12 0.91 -7.67 -14.97
C GLY A 12 1.65 -6.70 -14.05
N ASP A 13 2.89 -7.05 -13.75
CA ASP A 13 3.84 -6.24 -12.98
C ASP A 13 3.30 -5.72 -11.62
N GLY A 14 2.51 -6.56 -10.95
CA GLY A 14 1.89 -6.22 -9.66
C GLY A 14 0.65 -5.34 -9.72
N TRP A 15 0.15 -4.99 -10.90
CA TRP A 15 -1.00 -4.12 -11.07
C TRP A 15 -2.26 -4.88 -11.44
N TYR A 16 -3.37 -4.45 -10.85
CA TYR A 16 -4.73 -4.84 -11.23
C TYR A 16 -5.47 -3.63 -11.80
N SER A 17 -6.25 -3.87 -12.82
CA SER A 17 -7.29 -2.95 -13.24
C SER A 17 -8.46 -3.01 -12.25
N ASP A 18 -9.08 -1.88 -11.97
CA ASP A 18 -10.31 -1.82 -11.19
C ASP A 18 -11.50 -1.74 -12.17
N GLY A 19 -11.79 -2.87 -12.79
CA GLY A 19 -12.79 -2.99 -13.84
C GLY A 19 -12.18 -3.24 -15.23
N PRO A 20 -12.98 -3.08 -16.31
CA PRO A 20 -12.55 -3.40 -17.68
C PRO A 20 -11.50 -2.43 -18.23
N ASN A 21 -11.40 -1.23 -17.68
CA ASN A 21 -10.47 -0.20 -18.13
C ASN A 21 -9.46 0.09 -17.03
N PHE A 22 -8.17 0.06 -17.39
CA PHE A 22 -7.12 0.39 -16.44
C PHE A 22 -7.14 1.88 -16.08
N ALA A 23 -7.03 2.15 -14.78
CA ALA A 23 -6.79 3.48 -14.23
C ALA A 23 -5.54 3.45 -13.34
N PHE A 24 -4.61 4.35 -13.59
CA PHE A 24 -3.41 4.48 -12.76
C PHE A 24 -3.77 5.26 -11.49
N ASP A 25 -4.05 4.55 -10.43
CA ASP A 25 -4.42 5.11 -9.13
C ASP A 25 -3.93 4.23 -7.97
N TYR A 26 -4.17 4.65 -6.73
CA TYR A 26 -3.79 3.90 -5.54
C TYR A 26 -4.80 2.85 -5.07
N TYR A 27 -5.83 2.52 -5.86
CA TYR A 27 -6.80 1.49 -5.48
C TYR A 27 -6.16 0.11 -5.31
N ASN A 28 -5.08 -0.16 -6.04
CA ASN A 28 -4.27 -1.36 -5.82
C ASN A 28 -3.76 -1.45 -4.37
N SER A 29 -3.42 -0.30 -3.75
CA SER A 29 -2.96 -0.24 -2.36
C SER A 29 -4.10 -0.08 -1.36
N PHE A 30 -5.11 0.76 -1.66
CA PHE A 30 -6.23 1.00 -0.74
C PHE A 30 -7.08 -0.25 -0.50
N VAL A 31 -7.29 -1.04 -1.54
CA VAL A 31 -8.33 -2.08 -1.55
C VAL A 31 -7.85 -3.39 -2.16
N ILE A 32 -7.28 -3.39 -3.39
CA ILE A 32 -7.20 -4.61 -4.18
C ILE A 32 -6.24 -5.61 -3.55
N HIS A 33 -4.96 -5.29 -3.40
CA HIS A 33 -3.99 -6.21 -2.82
C HIS A 33 -4.37 -6.65 -1.40
N PRO A 34 -4.66 -5.73 -0.45
CA PRO A 34 -4.95 -6.15 0.92
C PRO A 34 -6.16 -7.06 1.02
N MET A 35 -7.30 -6.64 0.47
CA MET A 35 -8.54 -7.40 0.60
C MET A 35 -8.54 -8.70 -0.22
N TYR A 36 -7.87 -8.71 -1.37
CA TYR A 36 -7.76 -9.91 -2.18
C TYR A 36 -6.93 -10.98 -1.47
N ILE A 37 -5.77 -10.62 -0.92
CA ILE A 37 -4.91 -11.53 -0.16
C ILE A 37 -5.65 -12.10 1.05
N GLU A 38 -6.26 -11.23 1.87
CA GLU A 38 -7.00 -11.66 3.06
C GLU A 38 -8.16 -12.59 2.70
N THR A 39 -8.88 -12.29 1.63
CA THR A 39 -9.97 -13.16 1.16
C THR A 39 -9.45 -14.52 0.71
N LEU A 40 -8.35 -14.57 -0.03
CA LEU A 40 -7.72 -15.83 -0.45
C LEU A 40 -7.18 -16.62 0.73
N GLU A 41 -6.62 -15.97 1.74
CA GLU A 41 -6.15 -16.59 2.97
C GLU A 41 -7.29 -17.31 3.69
N ILE A 42 -8.39 -16.62 3.95
CA ILE A 42 -9.58 -17.18 4.60
C ILE A 42 -10.12 -18.38 3.82
N ILE A 43 -10.23 -18.28 2.49
CA ILE A 43 -10.73 -19.38 1.66
C ILE A 43 -9.75 -20.57 1.68
N THR A 44 -8.45 -20.32 1.63
CA THR A 44 -7.42 -21.36 1.66
C THR A 44 -7.44 -22.09 2.99
N GLU A 45 -7.56 -21.38 4.10
CA GLU A 45 -7.67 -21.97 5.44
C GLU A 45 -8.97 -22.75 5.62
N ALA A 46 -10.11 -22.18 5.19
CA ALA A 46 -11.39 -22.89 5.21
C ALA A 46 -11.37 -24.14 4.34
N GLY A 47 -10.66 -24.10 3.20
CA GLY A 47 -10.48 -25.25 2.31
C GLY A 47 -9.70 -26.40 2.93
N LYS A 48 -8.73 -26.11 3.79
CA LYS A 48 -7.99 -27.15 4.57
C LYS A 48 -8.92 -27.94 5.50
N HIS A 49 -9.99 -27.31 5.97
CA HIS A 49 -10.93 -27.91 6.93
C HIS A 49 -12.20 -28.50 6.27
N LYS A 50 -12.54 -28.13 5.03
CA LYS A 50 -13.83 -28.46 4.39
C LYS A 50 -13.61 -28.78 2.92
N LYS A 51 -12.85 -29.57 2.39
CA LYS A 51 -12.78 -29.94 0.95
C LYS A 51 -13.45 -28.93 -0.02
N ILE A 52 -13.28 -27.63 0.23
CA ILE A 52 -13.67 -26.58 -0.70
C ILE A 52 -12.62 -26.66 -1.80
N GLY A 53 -13.03 -27.13 -2.97
CA GLY A 53 -12.13 -27.36 -4.09
C GLY A 53 -11.32 -26.11 -4.42
N ASN A 54 -10.06 -26.29 -4.79
CA ASN A 54 -9.22 -25.24 -5.33
C ASN A 54 -10.03 -24.40 -6.31
N MET A 55 -10.09 -23.09 -6.10
CA MET A 55 -10.63 -22.19 -7.12
C MET A 55 -9.59 -22.06 -8.24
N PRO A 56 -9.82 -22.65 -9.43
CA PRO A 56 -8.86 -22.55 -10.52
C PRO A 56 -8.58 -21.08 -10.82
N GLY A 57 -7.29 -20.72 -10.87
CA GLY A 57 -6.82 -19.36 -11.21
C GLY A 57 -6.63 -18.41 -10.04
N CYS A 58 -7.10 -18.72 -8.83
CA CYS A 58 -6.88 -17.87 -7.65
C CYS A 58 -5.83 -18.52 -6.75
N ASN A 59 -4.63 -17.93 -6.68
CA ASN A 59 -3.51 -18.47 -5.92
C ASN A 59 -3.06 -17.47 -4.85
N TYR A 60 -3.19 -17.86 -3.57
CA TYR A 60 -2.80 -17.04 -2.43
C TYR A 60 -1.31 -16.60 -2.46
N HIS A 61 -0.42 -17.55 -2.73
CA HIS A 61 1.01 -17.24 -2.79
C HIS A 61 1.37 -16.32 -3.96
N GLU A 62 0.68 -16.48 -5.08
CA GLU A 62 0.86 -15.62 -6.24
C GLU A 62 0.36 -14.19 -5.95
N ALA A 63 -0.77 -14.06 -5.27
CA ALA A 63 -1.28 -12.75 -4.86
C ALA A 63 -0.28 -12.01 -3.94
N ILE A 64 0.39 -12.72 -3.03
CA ILE A 64 1.46 -12.14 -2.20
C ILE A 64 2.63 -11.65 -3.06
N LYS A 65 3.10 -12.43 -4.03
CA LYS A 65 4.21 -12.02 -4.91
C LYS A 65 3.85 -10.79 -5.74
N ARG A 66 2.63 -10.72 -6.24
CA ARG A 66 2.11 -9.54 -6.95
C ARG A 66 2.08 -8.31 -6.03
N ALA A 67 1.66 -8.48 -4.78
CA ALA A 67 1.70 -7.40 -3.79
C ALA A 67 3.12 -6.99 -3.43
N GLN A 68 4.06 -7.93 -3.34
CA GLN A 68 5.48 -7.63 -3.15
C GLN A 68 6.04 -6.80 -4.31
N ARG A 69 5.72 -7.18 -5.55
CA ARG A 69 6.11 -6.41 -6.73
C ARG A 69 5.50 -5.01 -6.73
N PHE A 70 4.20 -4.90 -6.45
CA PHE A 70 3.55 -3.61 -6.31
C PHE A 70 4.19 -2.76 -5.19
N GLY A 71 4.54 -3.38 -4.07
CA GLY A 71 5.24 -2.72 -2.94
C GLY A 71 6.60 -2.15 -3.35
N ILE A 72 7.37 -2.87 -4.19
CA ILE A 72 8.64 -2.36 -4.74
C ILE A 72 8.41 -1.11 -5.58
N ILE A 73 7.39 -1.10 -6.44
CA ILE A 73 7.06 0.06 -7.26
C ILE A 73 6.60 1.22 -6.37
N LEU A 74 5.71 0.95 -5.42
CA LEU A 74 5.16 1.96 -4.52
C LEU A 74 6.27 2.64 -3.69
N GLU A 75 7.23 1.88 -3.17
CA GLU A 75 8.37 2.43 -2.44
C GLU A 75 9.21 3.36 -3.31
N ARG A 76 9.44 2.98 -4.58
CA ARG A 76 10.18 3.80 -5.55
C ARG A 76 9.45 5.09 -5.96
N LEU A 77 8.13 5.12 -5.85
CA LEU A 77 7.34 6.32 -6.08
C LEU A 77 7.44 7.35 -4.94
N ILE A 78 7.95 6.96 -3.78
CA ILE A 78 8.16 7.89 -2.67
C ILE A 78 9.38 8.76 -2.99
N SER A 79 9.17 10.06 -3.16
CA SER A 79 10.24 11.02 -3.46
C SER A 79 11.25 11.12 -2.32
N PRO A 80 12.46 11.65 -2.56
CA PRO A 80 13.45 11.89 -1.50
C PRO A 80 12.91 12.73 -0.33
N GLU A 81 11.92 13.60 -0.58
CA GLU A 81 11.29 14.47 0.39
C GLU A 81 10.11 13.83 1.13
N GLY A 82 9.79 12.57 0.84
CA GLY A 82 8.67 11.86 1.45
C GLY A 82 7.31 12.25 0.86
N THR A 83 7.25 12.54 -0.44
CA THR A 83 5.98 12.77 -1.14
C THR A 83 5.65 11.61 -2.07
N LEU A 84 4.36 11.48 -2.42
CA LEU A 84 3.86 10.55 -3.41
C LEU A 84 3.25 11.30 -4.59
N PRO A 85 3.30 10.77 -5.82
CA PRO A 85 2.58 11.32 -6.95
C PRO A 85 1.10 11.51 -6.65
N VAL A 86 0.56 12.66 -7.01
CA VAL A 86 -0.87 12.98 -6.84
C VAL A 86 -1.60 12.50 -8.10
N VAL A 87 -1.99 11.23 -8.12
CA VAL A 87 -2.60 10.58 -9.29
C VAL A 87 -3.87 9.82 -8.92
N GLY A 88 -4.81 9.77 -9.84
CA GLY A 88 -6.02 8.97 -9.72
C GLY A 88 -7.05 9.55 -8.74
N ARG A 89 -8.05 8.73 -8.47
CA ARG A 89 -9.17 9.04 -7.58
C ARG A 89 -8.82 8.71 -6.12
N SER A 90 -9.65 9.19 -5.21
CA SER A 90 -9.57 8.91 -3.77
C SER A 90 -8.24 9.28 -3.10
N ILE A 91 -7.52 10.24 -3.67
CA ILE A 91 -6.24 10.72 -3.09
C ILE A 91 -6.42 11.37 -1.71
N THR A 92 -7.65 11.75 -1.37
CA THR A 92 -8.03 12.23 -0.03
C THR A 92 -7.83 11.19 1.07
N TYR A 93 -7.66 9.91 0.73
CA TYR A 93 -7.28 8.86 1.68
C TYR A 93 -5.79 8.92 2.08
N ARG A 94 -5.04 9.87 1.54
CA ARG A 94 -3.69 10.25 1.98
C ARG A 94 -2.76 9.05 2.14
N THR A 95 -2.27 8.84 3.36
CA THR A 95 -1.37 7.74 3.72
C THR A 95 -1.98 6.33 3.53
N GLY A 96 -3.28 6.21 3.29
CA GLY A 96 -3.89 4.95 2.86
C GLY A 96 -3.23 4.35 1.61
N SER A 97 -2.64 5.19 0.74
CA SER A 97 -1.82 4.74 -0.39
C SER A 97 -0.65 3.82 0.01
N LEU A 98 -0.20 3.86 1.26
CA LEU A 98 0.87 3.02 1.79
C LEU A 98 0.38 1.67 2.34
N GLN A 99 -0.93 1.38 2.29
CA GLN A 99 -1.49 0.20 2.95
C GLN A 99 -0.82 -1.10 2.52
N THR A 100 -0.51 -1.29 1.24
CA THR A 100 0.17 -2.52 0.78
C THR A 100 1.56 -2.66 1.39
N LEU A 101 2.36 -1.59 1.47
CA LEU A 101 3.65 -1.63 2.17
C LEU A 101 3.48 -1.94 3.66
N ALA A 102 2.49 -1.32 4.29
CA ALA A 102 2.17 -1.55 5.69
C ALA A 102 1.76 -3.00 5.96
N LEU A 103 0.94 -3.59 5.08
CA LEU A 103 0.54 -4.99 5.16
C LEU A 103 1.73 -5.93 5.01
N LEU A 104 2.57 -5.72 4.00
CA LEU A 104 3.77 -6.52 3.76
C LEU A 104 4.73 -6.48 4.96
N ALA A 105 4.91 -5.31 5.56
CA ALA A 105 5.73 -5.14 6.76
C ALA A 105 5.12 -5.88 7.95
N TRP A 106 3.83 -5.68 8.22
CA TRP A 106 3.12 -6.30 9.34
C TRP A 106 3.09 -7.83 9.24
N ARG A 107 2.97 -8.37 8.03
CA ARG A 107 2.93 -9.82 7.78
C ARG A 107 4.33 -10.45 7.63
N HIS A 108 5.41 -9.69 7.78
CA HIS A 108 6.78 -10.13 7.50
C HIS A 108 6.98 -10.67 6.07
N TRP A 109 6.31 -10.07 5.10
CA TRP A 109 6.34 -10.45 3.67
C TRP A 109 7.12 -9.47 2.80
N LEU A 110 7.85 -8.54 3.40
CA LEU A 110 8.71 -7.65 2.61
C LEU A 110 9.73 -8.48 1.82
N PRO A 111 9.85 -8.25 0.50
CA PRO A 111 10.86 -8.94 -0.31
C PRO A 111 12.26 -8.42 0.04
N LYS A 112 13.30 -9.15 -0.37
CA LYS A 112 14.69 -8.79 -0.08
C LYS A 112 15.12 -7.42 -0.60
N GLU A 113 14.47 -6.94 -1.65
CA GLU A 113 14.66 -5.61 -2.26
C GLU A 113 14.14 -4.48 -1.35
N LEU A 114 13.32 -4.80 -0.37
CA LEU A 114 12.71 -3.87 0.57
C LEU A 114 13.06 -4.21 2.02
N PRO A 115 14.30 -3.95 2.47
CA PRO A 115 14.70 -4.13 3.87
C PRO A 115 13.75 -3.38 4.83
N ASN A 116 13.48 -3.96 5.99
CA ASN A 116 12.56 -3.37 6.99
C ASN A 116 12.89 -1.90 7.32
N GLY A 117 14.17 -1.60 7.61
CA GLY A 117 14.61 -0.25 7.94
C GLY A 117 14.42 0.76 6.81
N GLN A 118 14.53 0.30 5.54
CA GLN A 118 14.28 1.12 4.35
C GLN A 118 12.78 1.46 4.22
N VAL A 119 11.91 0.45 4.32
CA VAL A 119 10.45 0.64 4.24
C VAL A 119 9.95 1.51 5.39
N ARG A 120 10.44 1.26 6.62
CA ARG A 120 10.11 2.10 7.77
C ARG A 120 10.51 3.56 7.53
N SER A 121 11.71 3.81 7.03
CA SER A 121 12.19 5.18 6.75
C SER A 121 11.31 5.87 5.70
N ALA A 122 11.00 5.19 4.59
CA ALA A 122 10.16 5.70 3.53
C ALA A 122 8.75 6.05 4.01
N MET A 123 8.08 5.10 4.68
CA MET A 123 6.74 5.31 5.22
C MET A 123 6.73 6.43 6.27
N THR A 124 7.72 6.48 7.14
CA THR A 124 7.85 7.54 8.16
C THR A 124 8.01 8.92 7.52
N ALA A 125 8.77 9.02 6.44
CA ALA A 125 8.93 10.29 5.71
C ALA A 125 7.58 10.79 5.16
N VAL A 126 6.80 9.92 4.52
CA VAL A 126 5.46 10.27 4.01
C VAL A 126 4.51 10.65 5.14
N ILE A 127 4.48 9.87 6.22
CA ILE A 127 3.61 10.13 7.37
C ILE A 127 3.96 11.48 8.03
N LYS A 128 5.25 11.75 8.23
CA LYS A 128 5.71 13.04 8.78
C LYS A 128 5.38 14.21 7.86
N ARG A 129 5.53 14.04 6.56
CA ARG A 129 5.20 15.06 5.57
C ARG A 129 3.70 15.37 5.59
N MET A 130 2.87 14.33 5.73
CA MET A 130 1.41 14.47 5.73
C MET A 130 0.85 15.01 7.05
N PHE A 131 1.41 14.60 8.20
CA PHE A 131 0.82 14.85 9.52
C PHE A 131 1.76 15.56 10.50
N GLY A 132 2.94 16.01 10.06
CA GLY A 132 3.94 16.65 10.92
C GLY A 132 3.52 18.01 11.47
N ASP A 133 2.63 18.69 10.79
CA ASP A 133 1.85 19.80 11.30
C ASP A 133 0.35 19.45 11.25
N ASN A 134 -0.49 20.13 11.98
CA ASN A 134 -1.89 19.76 12.13
C ASN A 134 -2.82 20.29 11.04
N HIS A 135 -2.31 20.81 9.92
CA HIS A 135 -3.14 21.46 8.89
C HIS A 135 -4.12 20.51 8.17
N ASN A 136 -3.90 19.21 8.27
CA ASN A 136 -4.84 18.20 7.74
C ASN A 136 -6.03 17.90 8.68
N PHE A 137 -6.04 18.47 9.88
CA PHE A 137 -7.10 18.28 10.86
C PHE A 137 -7.87 19.58 11.08
N ASN A 138 -9.16 19.47 11.31
CA ASN A 138 -9.99 20.58 11.73
C ASN A 138 -9.84 20.83 13.25
N GLU A 139 -10.46 21.90 13.75
CA GLU A 139 -10.41 22.29 15.16
C GLU A 139 -10.91 21.19 16.13
N LYS A 140 -11.72 20.25 15.64
CA LYS A 140 -12.23 19.11 16.42
C LYS A 140 -11.36 17.87 16.32
N GLY A 141 -10.22 17.95 15.62
CA GLY A 141 -9.28 16.82 15.43
C GLY A 141 -9.70 15.80 14.37
N PHE A 142 -10.67 16.10 13.51
CA PHE A 142 -11.03 15.24 12.39
C PHE A 142 -10.27 15.65 11.13
N LEU A 143 -9.90 14.66 10.31
CA LEU A 143 -9.34 14.92 9.00
C LEU A 143 -10.30 15.75 8.14
N THR A 144 -9.75 16.76 7.48
CA THR A 144 -10.48 17.56 6.49
C THR A 144 -10.57 16.83 5.15
N LEU A 145 -11.60 17.11 4.36
CA LEU A 145 -11.67 16.68 2.96
C LEU A 145 -10.53 17.35 2.19
N GLY A 146 -9.63 16.57 1.61
CA GLY A 146 -8.48 17.05 0.87
C GLY A 146 -7.30 16.10 0.91
N PHE A 147 -6.25 16.41 0.19
CA PHE A 147 -4.99 15.69 0.18
C PHE A 147 -3.99 16.32 1.17
N ASN A 148 -3.76 17.63 1.07
CA ASN A 148 -2.87 18.37 1.96
C ASN A 148 -3.57 19.64 2.45
N GLY A 149 -4.25 19.52 3.56
CA GLY A 149 -5.16 20.54 4.08
C GLY A 149 -6.63 20.32 3.64
N SER A 150 -7.43 21.38 3.72
CA SER A 150 -8.82 21.38 3.26
C SER A 150 -8.89 21.70 1.78
N GLN A 151 -9.24 20.72 0.97
CA GLN A 151 -9.31 20.80 -0.50
C GLN A 151 -10.56 20.02 -0.98
N PRO A 152 -11.78 20.51 -0.68
CA PRO A 152 -13.00 19.75 -0.92
C PRO A 152 -13.23 19.42 -2.40
N ASP A 153 -12.75 20.26 -3.32
CA ASP A 153 -12.98 20.10 -4.77
C ASP A 153 -12.25 18.90 -5.38
N ILE A 154 -11.23 18.35 -4.69
CA ILE A 154 -10.56 17.13 -5.15
C ILE A 154 -11.20 15.85 -4.60
N SER A 155 -12.26 15.97 -3.83
CA SER A 155 -12.95 14.84 -3.24
C SER A 155 -13.89 14.21 -4.25
N ASP A 156 -13.85 12.88 -4.35
CA ASP A 156 -14.82 12.15 -5.14
C ASP A 156 -16.22 12.24 -4.49
N TYR A 157 -17.27 12.08 -5.27
CA TYR A 157 -18.66 12.20 -4.82
C TYR A 157 -19.02 11.26 -3.64
N TYR A 158 -18.30 10.15 -3.51
CA TYR A 158 -18.49 9.17 -2.44
C TYR A 158 -17.62 9.45 -1.19
N THR A 159 -16.68 10.37 -1.29
CA THR A 159 -15.76 10.69 -0.17
C THR A 159 -16.47 11.52 0.88
N ASN A 160 -16.33 11.16 2.13
CA ASN A 160 -16.84 11.91 3.26
C ASN A 160 -15.84 11.83 4.44
N ASN A 161 -16.05 12.64 5.47
CA ASN A 161 -15.14 12.66 6.62
C ASN A 161 -15.00 11.29 7.30
N GLY A 162 -16.04 10.45 7.27
CA GLY A 162 -15.99 9.11 7.83
C GLY A 162 -15.07 8.19 7.04
N SER A 163 -15.04 8.28 5.70
CA SER A 163 -14.20 7.44 4.86
C SER A 163 -12.70 7.77 4.96
N LEU A 164 -12.34 8.93 5.51
CA LEU A 164 -10.94 9.33 5.67
C LEU A 164 -10.16 8.48 6.69
N TYR A 165 -10.84 7.61 7.45
CA TYR A 165 -10.17 6.62 8.29
C TYR A 165 -9.18 5.75 7.48
N MET A 166 -9.38 5.62 6.17
CA MET A 166 -8.46 4.92 5.27
C MET A 166 -7.01 5.39 5.42
N ALA A 167 -6.78 6.64 5.80
CA ALA A 167 -5.44 7.15 6.09
C ALA A 167 -4.73 6.37 7.22
N SER A 168 -5.47 5.79 8.16
CA SER A 168 -4.92 5.01 9.28
C SER A 168 -4.34 3.66 8.86
N LEU A 169 -4.66 3.16 7.68
CA LEU A 169 -4.20 1.85 7.20
C LEU A 169 -2.67 1.78 7.00
N ALA A 170 -2.01 2.93 6.88
CA ALA A 170 -0.54 3.01 6.90
C ALA A 170 0.07 2.61 8.26
N PHE A 171 -0.72 2.60 9.33
CA PHE A 171 -0.26 2.34 10.68
C PHE A 171 -0.35 0.87 11.11
N LEU A 172 -0.67 -0.06 10.20
CA LEU A 172 -0.67 -1.51 10.48
C LEU A 172 0.60 -2.01 11.20
N PRO A 173 1.81 -1.53 10.85
CA PRO A 173 3.02 -1.97 11.53
C PRO A 173 3.07 -1.63 13.02
N LEU A 174 2.26 -0.69 13.53
CA LEU A 174 2.17 -0.42 14.97
C LEU A 174 1.62 -1.63 15.76
N GLY A 175 0.99 -2.60 15.09
CA GLY A 175 0.60 -3.87 15.69
C GLY A 175 1.74 -4.86 15.90
N LEU A 176 2.94 -4.58 15.39
CA LEU A 176 4.12 -5.41 15.60
C LEU A 176 4.71 -5.19 17.00
N PRO A 177 5.26 -6.23 17.64
CA PRO A 177 6.00 -6.06 18.87
C PRO A 177 7.22 -5.15 18.68
N ALA A 178 7.63 -4.46 19.75
CA ALA A 178 8.69 -3.45 19.68
C ALA A 178 10.07 -4.02 19.29
N ASP A 179 10.29 -5.29 19.48
CA ASP A 179 11.50 -6.04 19.12
C ASP A 179 11.46 -6.64 17.70
N ALA A 180 10.37 -6.42 16.95
CA ALA A 180 10.27 -6.89 15.57
C ALA A 180 11.35 -6.25 14.70
N PRO A 181 11.90 -6.97 13.70
CA PRO A 181 12.91 -6.44 12.77
C PRO A 181 12.50 -5.15 12.09
N PHE A 182 11.20 -4.97 11.81
CA PHE A 182 10.68 -3.72 11.26
C PHE A 182 11.05 -2.50 12.13
N TRP A 183 11.11 -2.65 13.45
CA TRP A 183 11.46 -1.57 14.37
C TRP A 183 12.94 -1.52 14.70
N THR A 184 13.60 -2.67 14.84
CA THR A 184 14.96 -2.79 15.37
C THR A 184 16.05 -2.72 14.30
N ASP A 185 15.75 -3.08 13.04
CA ASP A 185 16.72 -2.94 11.95
C ASP A 185 17.14 -1.48 11.79
N ALA A 186 18.41 -1.26 11.45
CA ALA A 186 18.94 0.08 11.22
C ALA A 186 18.13 0.82 10.14
N PRO A 187 17.86 2.12 10.30
CA PRO A 187 17.21 2.90 9.27
C PRO A 187 18.08 3.00 8.02
N LEU A 188 17.47 2.83 6.86
CA LEU A 188 18.14 2.93 5.56
C LEU A 188 17.39 3.95 4.67
N PRO A 189 18.09 4.69 3.81
CA PRO A 189 17.43 5.51 2.80
C PRO A 189 16.67 4.59 1.82
N TRP A 190 15.52 5.04 1.34
CA TRP A 190 14.73 4.31 0.35
C TRP A 190 15.24 4.54 -1.06
N THR A 191 14.77 3.74 -2.01
CA THR A 191 15.32 3.64 -3.36
C THR A 191 15.41 4.99 -4.06
N SER A 192 14.33 5.77 -4.09
CA SER A 192 14.33 7.09 -4.74
C SER A 192 15.31 8.05 -4.06
N LYS A 193 15.41 8.02 -2.72
CA LYS A 193 16.36 8.84 -1.98
C LYS A 193 17.80 8.48 -2.35
N LYS A 194 18.16 7.19 -2.33
CA LYS A 194 19.49 6.71 -2.77
C LYS A 194 19.81 7.18 -4.19
N ALA A 195 18.86 7.01 -5.12
CA ALA A 195 19.06 7.37 -6.52
C ALA A 195 19.38 8.85 -6.71
N TRP A 196 18.67 9.74 -6.05
CA TRP A 196 18.88 11.19 -6.14
C TRP A 196 20.11 11.67 -5.36
N GLU A 197 20.57 10.91 -4.36
CA GLU A 197 21.80 11.17 -3.63
C GLU A 197 23.04 10.55 -4.33
N GLY A 198 22.86 9.85 -5.44
CA GLY A 198 23.95 9.24 -6.22
C GLY A 198 24.47 7.93 -5.60
N GLU A 199 23.71 7.31 -4.70
CA GLU A 199 24.06 6.03 -4.12
C GLU A 199 23.59 4.87 -5.01
N ASP A 200 24.30 3.74 -4.92
CA ASP A 200 23.90 2.51 -5.61
C ASP A 200 22.61 1.92 -5.01
N PHE A 201 21.78 1.40 -5.89
CA PHE A 201 20.55 0.70 -5.53
C PHE A 201 20.27 -0.45 -6.53
N PRO A 202 19.47 -1.47 -6.15
CA PRO A 202 19.15 -2.58 -7.04
C PRO A 202 18.38 -2.12 -8.28
N LYS A 203 18.83 -2.58 -9.46
CA LYS A 203 18.10 -2.37 -10.71
C LYS A 203 16.69 -2.95 -10.61
N ASP A 204 15.71 -2.24 -11.15
CA ASP A 204 14.33 -2.70 -11.19
C ASP A 204 14.11 -3.81 -12.21
N HIS A 205 13.19 -4.72 -11.92
CA HIS A 205 12.81 -5.84 -12.78
C HIS A 205 11.30 -6.03 -12.73
N SER A 206 10.69 -6.20 -13.90
CA SER A 206 9.26 -6.56 -13.99
C SER A 206 9.01 -7.97 -13.45
N TYR A 207 7.78 -8.20 -13.00
CA TYR A 207 7.27 -9.50 -12.56
C TYR A 207 6.16 -9.97 -13.53
N HIS A 208 6.35 -11.15 -14.11
CA HIS A 208 5.43 -11.74 -15.11
C HIS A 208 4.79 -13.01 -14.58
#